data_2c3b6b977341d0f9aec9bcc9081ab79a
#
_entry.id   2c3b6b977341d0f9aec9bcc9081ab79a
#
_cell.length_a   1.000
_cell.length_b   1.000
_cell.length_c   1.000
_cell.angle_alpha   90.00
_cell.angle_beta   90.00
_cell.angle_gamma   90.00
#
_symmetry.space_group_name_H-M   'P 1'
#
loop_
_entity.id
_entity.type
_entity.pdbx_description
1 polymer ?
#
loop_
_entity_poly.entity_id
_entity_poly.type
_entity_poly.pdbx_seq_one_letter_code
_entity_poly.pdbx_strand_id
1 'polypeptide(L)'
;MSSRIVDGTYYSEAYNQGFANDGKPDDSGPNNSQGYLTSVATRALIFIESDNPEIGLMCFIAVGMAEVSTCEITVVDGQAIKKGEELGMFHFGGSTHCLIFRKNVSLDFVDCSHEEGNLPVNAALARLN
;
A
#
# COMPACT_ATOMS: atom_id res chain seq x y z
N MET A 1 11.52 14.36 -2.50
CA MET A 1 11.13 12.94 -2.45
C MET A 1 12.34 12.08 -2.19
N SER A 2 12.22 10.99 -1.47
CA SER A 2 13.24 9.94 -1.30
C SER A 2 12.57 8.58 -1.27
N SER A 3 13.32 7.54 -1.65
CA SER A 3 12.76 6.19 -1.73
C SER A 3 13.75 5.13 -1.26
N ARG A 4 13.24 3.99 -0.84
CA ARG A 4 14.04 2.81 -0.51
C ARG A 4 13.23 1.52 -0.56
N ILE A 5 13.90 0.42 -0.85
CA ILE A 5 13.37 -0.93 -0.64
C ILE A 5 13.72 -1.40 0.78
N VAL A 6 12.78 -2.03 1.43
CA VAL A 6 12.96 -2.76 2.69
C VAL A 6 12.72 -4.22 2.39
N ASP A 7 13.78 -5.02 2.51
CA ASP A 7 13.70 -6.45 2.30
C ASP A 7 12.78 -7.10 3.34
N GLY A 8 12.12 -8.16 2.93
CA GLY A 8 11.17 -8.88 3.75
C GLY A 8 10.93 -10.31 3.28
N THR A 9 9.89 -10.93 3.78
CA THR A 9 9.50 -12.29 3.44
C THR A 9 8.61 -12.34 2.19
N TYR A 10 8.51 -13.52 1.59
CA TYR A 10 7.63 -13.82 0.47
C TYR A 10 6.35 -14.55 0.90
N TYR A 11 6.06 -14.60 2.21
CA TYR A 11 4.85 -15.23 2.71
C TYR A 11 3.63 -14.40 2.31
N SER A 12 2.58 -15.10 1.85
CA SER A 12 1.31 -14.47 1.46
C SER A 12 0.31 -14.37 2.60
N GLU A 13 0.55 -15.09 3.71
CA GLU A 13 -0.36 -15.15 4.84
C GLU A 13 0.35 -15.60 6.13
N ALA A 14 -0.22 -15.30 7.28
CA ALA A 14 0.27 -15.81 8.55
C ALA A 14 -0.07 -17.30 8.68
N TYR A 15 0.85 -18.09 9.24
CA TYR A 15 0.70 -19.56 9.40
C TYR A 15 -0.63 -19.97 10.05
N ASN A 16 -1.04 -19.25 11.08
CA ASN A 16 -2.28 -19.55 11.81
C ASN A 16 -3.56 -19.04 11.15
N GLN A 17 -3.44 -18.33 10.04
CA GLN A 17 -4.56 -17.79 9.25
C GLN A 17 -4.69 -18.42 7.87
N GLY A 18 -3.70 -19.23 7.47
CA GLY A 18 -3.71 -19.97 6.20
C GLY A 18 -4.57 -21.23 6.21
N PHE A 19 -5.12 -21.60 7.37
CA PHE A 19 -5.97 -22.78 7.54
C PHE A 19 -7.23 -22.45 8.34
N ALA A 20 -8.35 -22.93 7.87
CA ALA A 20 -9.60 -22.91 8.63
C ALA A 20 -9.50 -23.82 9.87
N ASN A 21 -10.45 -23.68 10.82
CA ASN A 21 -10.48 -24.46 12.06
C ASN A 21 -10.57 -25.99 11.86
N ASP A 22 -10.96 -26.45 10.67
CA ASP A 22 -11.04 -27.86 10.28
C ASP A 22 -9.73 -28.36 9.63
N GLY A 23 -8.68 -27.54 9.62
CA GLY A 23 -7.36 -27.87 9.02
C GLY A 23 -7.30 -27.84 7.50
N LYS A 24 -8.35 -27.32 6.84
CA LYS A 24 -8.34 -27.10 5.39
C LYS A 24 -7.83 -25.69 5.05
N PRO A 25 -7.38 -25.48 3.80
CA PRO A 25 -7.04 -24.13 3.34
C PRO A 25 -8.20 -23.14 3.58
N ASP A 26 -7.86 -21.95 4.06
CA ASP A 26 -8.80 -20.87 4.30
C ASP A 26 -8.69 -19.85 3.15
N ASP A 27 -9.71 -19.79 2.31
CA ASP A 27 -9.76 -18.89 1.15
C ASP A 27 -9.74 -17.39 1.58
N SER A 28 -10.10 -17.09 2.83
CA SER A 28 -10.02 -15.74 3.39
C SER A 28 -8.65 -15.41 4.01
N GLY A 29 -7.76 -16.39 4.13
CA GLY A 29 -6.46 -16.26 4.79
C GLY A 29 -5.61 -15.12 4.25
N PRO A 30 -5.41 -14.97 2.92
CA PRO A 30 -4.64 -13.86 2.37
C PRO A 30 -5.21 -12.49 2.71
N ASN A 31 -6.52 -12.32 2.63
CA ASN A 31 -7.19 -11.06 2.99
C ASN A 31 -7.06 -10.75 4.47
N ASN A 32 -7.25 -11.73 5.33
CA ASN A 32 -7.13 -11.59 6.79
C ASN A 32 -5.70 -11.36 7.26
N SER A 33 -4.70 -11.68 6.42
CA SER A 33 -3.27 -11.53 6.72
C SER A 33 -2.69 -10.17 6.32
N GLN A 34 -3.47 -9.24 5.77
CA GLN A 34 -2.96 -7.97 5.25
C GLN A 34 -2.16 -7.17 6.30
N GLY A 35 -2.63 -7.09 7.54
CA GLY A 35 -1.91 -6.43 8.63
C GLY A 35 -0.56 -7.08 8.96
N TYR A 36 -0.46 -8.39 8.87
CA TYR A 36 0.79 -9.12 9.02
C TYR A 36 1.74 -8.86 7.84
N LEU A 37 1.25 -8.95 6.61
CA LEU A 37 2.04 -8.74 5.40
C LEU A 37 2.65 -7.34 5.34
N THR A 38 1.91 -6.30 5.73
CA THR A 38 2.43 -4.93 5.77
C THR A 38 3.62 -4.78 6.71
N SER A 39 3.77 -5.66 7.69
CA SER A 39 4.86 -5.63 8.68
C SER A 39 6.08 -6.46 8.27
N VAL A 40 5.92 -7.53 7.49
CA VAL A 40 6.99 -8.52 7.24
C VAL A 40 7.37 -8.70 5.78
N ALA A 41 6.52 -8.34 4.83
CA ALA A 41 6.79 -8.51 3.40
C ALA A 41 7.83 -7.48 2.89
N THR A 42 8.41 -7.77 1.73
CA THR A 42 9.22 -6.79 0.99
C THR A 42 8.38 -5.55 0.69
N ARG A 43 8.91 -4.38 0.96
CA ARG A 43 8.19 -3.10 0.82
C ARG A 43 9.03 -2.06 0.11
N ALA A 44 8.40 -1.29 -0.77
CA ALA A 44 8.96 -0.03 -1.25
C ALA A 44 8.38 1.12 -0.42
N LEU A 45 9.25 1.94 0.14
CA LEU A 45 8.90 3.15 0.87
C LEU A 45 9.24 4.36 0.01
N ILE A 46 8.26 5.20 -0.29
CA ILE A 46 8.45 6.43 -1.06
C ILE A 46 7.97 7.60 -0.20
N PHE A 47 8.90 8.45 0.21
CA PHE A 47 8.62 9.64 1.01
C PHE A 47 8.41 10.82 0.09
N ILE A 48 7.26 11.47 0.21
CA ILE A 48 6.82 12.57 -0.65
C ILE A 48 6.58 13.79 0.23
N GLU A 49 7.27 14.88 -0.06
CA GLU A 49 6.96 16.18 0.52
C GLU A 49 5.94 16.87 -0.38
N SER A 50 4.74 17.09 0.12
CA SER A 50 3.67 17.77 -0.62
C SER A 50 3.88 19.28 -0.63
N ASP A 51 3.61 19.92 -1.76
CA ASP A 51 3.56 21.39 -1.85
C ASP A 51 2.43 22.00 -1.01
N ASN A 52 1.43 21.22 -0.65
CA ASN A 52 0.41 21.63 0.31
C ASN A 52 0.94 21.42 1.75
N PRO A 53 1.18 22.54 2.52
CA PRO A 53 1.74 22.46 3.87
C PRO A 53 0.83 21.76 4.88
N GLU A 54 -0.46 21.67 4.62
CA GLU A 54 -1.40 20.92 5.46
C GLU A 54 -1.15 19.41 5.39
N ILE A 55 -0.68 18.90 4.25
CA ILE A 55 -0.24 17.52 4.08
C ILE A 55 1.22 17.39 4.53
N GLY A 56 2.13 18.17 3.93
CA GLY A 56 3.58 18.10 4.10
C GLY A 56 4.13 16.72 3.79
N LEU A 57 4.97 16.19 4.68
CA LEU A 57 5.60 14.88 4.47
C LEU A 57 4.58 13.74 4.63
N MET A 58 4.52 12.88 3.64
CA MET A 58 3.77 11.63 3.65
C MET A 58 4.63 10.46 3.14
N CYS A 59 4.24 9.23 3.45
CA CYS A 59 4.88 8.03 2.95
C CYS A 59 3.87 7.16 2.21
N PHE A 60 4.20 6.81 0.98
CA PHE A 60 3.56 5.73 0.23
C PHE A 60 4.35 4.45 0.48
N ILE A 61 3.67 3.38 0.86
CA ILE A 61 4.26 2.06 1.09
C ILE A 61 3.62 1.10 0.09
N ALA A 62 4.41 0.60 -0.85
CA ALA A 62 4.03 -0.52 -1.69
C ALA A 62 4.45 -1.81 -0.98
N VAL A 63 3.51 -2.72 -0.74
CA VAL A 63 3.73 -3.97 0.00
C VAL A 63 3.71 -5.14 -0.96
N GLY A 64 4.82 -5.88 -1.04
CA GLY A 64 4.89 -7.12 -1.82
C GLY A 64 4.05 -8.23 -1.18
N MET A 65 3.66 -9.21 -1.97
CA MET A 65 2.94 -10.39 -1.51
C MET A 65 3.29 -11.60 -2.41
N ALA A 66 3.81 -12.65 -1.82
CA ALA A 66 4.21 -13.89 -2.52
C ALA A 66 5.03 -13.58 -3.80
N GLU A 67 4.60 -14.07 -4.95
CA GLU A 67 5.22 -13.83 -6.25
C GLU A 67 5.20 -12.36 -6.71
N VAL A 68 4.36 -11.52 -6.10
CA VAL A 68 4.27 -10.07 -6.39
C VAL A 68 5.19 -9.26 -5.47
N SER A 69 6.27 -9.82 -4.98
CA SER A 69 7.19 -9.15 -4.04
C SER A 69 8.22 -8.24 -4.70
N THR A 70 8.24 -8.14 -6.03
CA THR A 70 9.06 -7.16 -6.75
C THR A 70 8.38 -5.80 -6.75
N CYS A 71 8.82 -4.94 -5.86
CA CYS A 71 8.36 -3.55 -5.78
C CYS A 71 9.36 -2.69 -6.59
N GLU A 72 9.08 -2.46 -7.86
CA GLU A 72 9.92 -1.60 -8.70
C GLU A 72 9.60 -0.13 -8.45
N ILE A 73 10.62 0.65 -8.09
CA ILE A 73 10.53 2.10 -7.92
C ILE A 73 11.06 2.76 -9.20
N THR A 74 10.23 3.54 -9.88
CA THR A 74 10.61 4.24 -11.13
C THR A 74 11.00 5.70 -10.91
N VAL A 75 10.74 6.23 -9.71
CA VAL A 75 11.13 7.59 -9.33
C VAL A 75 12.51 7.64 -8.69
N VAL A 76 13.18 8.79 -8.79
CA VAL A 76 14.52 9.02 -8.21
C VAL A 76 14.44 10.06 -7.08
N ASP A 77 15.37 9.94 -6.13
CA ASP A 77 15.46 10.87 -5.00
C ASP A 77 15.65 12.32 -5.47
N GLY A 78 14.89 13.24 -4.89
CA GLY A 78 14.87 14.65 -5.27
C GLY A 78 13.96 14.98 -6.46
N GLN A 79 13.39 13.99 -7.13
CA GLN A 79 12.47 14.24 -8.25
C GLN A 79 11.20 14.97 -7.77
N ALA A 80 10.75 15.96 -8.54
CA ALA A 80 9.42 16.52 -8.41
C ALA A 80 8.43 15.68 -9.22
N ILE A 81 7.28 15.38 -8.64
CA ILE A 81 6.21 14.61 -9.27
C ILE A 81 4.89 15.36 -9.19
N LYS A 82 4.01 15.11 -10.15
CA LYS A 82 2.64 15.62 -10.16
C LYS A 82 1.68 14.53 -9.70
N LYS A 83 0.52 14.95 -9.23
CA LYS A 83 -0.56 14.03 -8.91
C LYS A 83 -0.94 13.19 -10.14
N GLY A 84 -0.95 11.86 -9.97
CA GLY A 84 -1.24 10.89 -11.02
C GLY A 84 -0.02 10.42 -11.80
N GLU A 85 1.19 10.94 -11.54
CA GLU A 85 2.42 10.38 -12.10
C GLU A 85 2.78 9.05 -11.44
N GLU A 86 3.39 8.17 -12.23
CA GLU A 86 3.80 6.85 -11.80
C GLU A 86 4.91 6.94 -10.75
N LEU A 87 4.79 6.16 -9.69
CA LEU A 87 5.80 6.01 -8.63
C LEU A 87 6.63 4.73 -8.81
N GLY A 88 6.07 3.76 -9.47
CA GLY A 88 6.63 2.43 -9.64
C GLY A 88 5.58 1.42 -10.04
N MET A 89 5.94 0.14 -10.01
CA MET A 89 5.03 -0.94 -10.36
C MET A 89 5.29 -2.19 -9.53
N PHE A 90 4.29 -3.05 -9.46
CA PHE A 90 4.46 -4.45 -9.10
C PHE A 90 4.55 -5.29 -10.37
N HIS A 91 5.46 -6.25 -10.40
CA HIS A 91 5.43 -7.27 -11.44
C HIS A 91 4.28 -8.24 -11.15
N PHE A 92 3.53 -8.61 -12.18
CA PHE A 92 2.31 -9.44 -12.17
C PHE A 92 1.05 -8.77 -11.61
N GLY A 93 1.12 -7.51 -11.16
CA GLY A 93 -0.02 -6.77 -10.65
C GLY A 93 -0.50 -7.23 -9.27
N GLY A 94 -1.52 -6.57 -8.75
CA GLY A 94 -2.07 -6.88 -7.43
C GLY A 94 -1.26 -6.32 -6.27
N SER A 95 -1.40 -6.96 -5.10
CA SER A 95 -0.76 -6.57 -3.85
C SER A 95 -1.46 -5.43 -3.11
N THR A 96 -0.83 -4.86 -2.10
CA THR A 96 -1.39 -3.85 -1.20
C THR A 96 -0.51 -2.61 -1.14
N HIS A 97 -1.10 -1.47 -0.88
CA HIS A 97 -0.36 -0.27 -0.56
C HIS A 97 -0.98 0.48 0.62
N CYS A 98 -0.16 1.26 1.31
CA CYS A 98 -0.57 2.10 2.42
C CYS A 98 -0.12 3.53 2.19
N LEU A 99 -0.91 4.48 2.68
CA LEU A 99 -0.55 5.89 2.76
C LEU A 99 -0.44 6.26 4.25
N ILE A 100 0.69 6.83 4.64
CA ILE A 100 0.92 7.30 6.00
C ILE A 100 1.10 8.80 5.96
N PHE A 101 0.30 9.50 6.75
CA PHE A 101 0.33 10.94 6.89
C PHE A 101 0.83 11.33 8.28
N ARG A 102 1.25 12.58 8.45
CA ARG A 102 1.57 13.14 9.77
C ARG A 102 0.33 13.16 10.65
N LYS A 103 0.55 13.10 11.97
CA LYS A 103 -0.52 13.00 12.99
C LYS A 103 -1.61 14.09 12.89
N ASN A 104 -1.24 15.27 12.40
CA ASN A 104 -2.14 16.44 12.35
C ASN A 104 -2.85 16.61 10.99
N VAL A 105 -2.69 15.67 10.05
CA VAL A 105 -3.39 15.70 8.78
C VAL A 105 -4.78 15.10 8.99
N SER A 106 -5.81 15.88 8.73
CA SER A 106 -7.20 15.45 8.81
C SER A 106 -7.73 15.14 7.42
N LEU A 107 -8.25 13.93 7.22
CA LEU A 107 -8.73 13.44 5.93
C LEU A 107 -10.16 12.95 6.04
N ASP A 108 -11.00 13.37 5.12
CA ASP A 108 -12.31 12.77 4.86
C ASP A 108 -12.18 11.75 3.72
N PHE A 109 -12.36 10.49 4.05
CA PHE A 109 -12.38 9.43 3.05
C PHE A 109 -13.72 9.41 2.33
N VAL A 110 -13.68 9.11 1.03
CA VAL A 110 -14.92 8.87 0.27
C VAL A 110 -15.58 7.58 0.78
N ASP A 111 -16.90 7.59 0.82
CA ASP A 111 -17.66 6.40 1.19
C ASP A 111 -17.59 5.37 0.06
N CYS A 112 -16.88 4.27 0.30
CA CYS A 112 -16.74 3.13 -0.61
C CYS A 112 -17.75 2.01 -0.27
N SER A 113 -18.75 2.25 0.58
CA SER A 113 -19.73 1.26 1.00
C SER A 113 -20.72 0.86 -0.09
N HIS A 114 -20.76 1.62 -1.18
CA HIS A 114 -21.60 1.34 -2.33
C HIS A 114 -20.81 0.59 -3.40
N GLU A 115 -21.31 -0.56 -3.86
CA GLU A 115 -20.74 -1.40 -4.92
C GLU A 115 -19.45 -2.16 -4.54
N GLU A 116 -19.55 -3.19 -3.70
CA GLU A 116 -18.51 -4.18 -3.42
C GLU A 116 -17.16 -3.63 -2.91
N GLY A 117 -17.11 -2.37 -2.46
CA GLY A 117 -15.93 -1.77 -1.85
C GLY A 117 -14.80 -1.41 -2.83
N ASN A 118 -15.02 -1.51 -4.14
CA ASN A 118 -14.04 -1.16 -5.15
C ASN A 118 -14.07 0.34 -5.48
N LEU A 119 -12.89 0.96 -5.49
CA LEU A 119 -12.72 2.34 -5.92
C LEU A 119 -12.15 2.36 -7.34
N PRO A 120 -12.83 3.02 -8.32
CA PRO A 120 -12.31 3.10 -9.68
C PRO A 120 -10.95 3.79 -9.74
N VAL A 121 -10.12 3.40 -10.72
CA VAL A 121 -8.84 4.06 -10.99
C VAL A 121 -9.06 5.56 -11.23
N ASN A 122 -8.20 6.39 -10.64
CA ASN A 122 -8.29 7.86 -10.68
C ASN A 122 -9.51 8.48 -9.96
N ALA A 123 -10.32 7.71 -9.26
CA ALA A 123 -11.36 8.27 -8.40
C ALA A 123 -10.75 8.94 -7.16
N ALA A 124 -11.50 9.86 -6.56
CA ALA A 124 -11.09 10.48 -5.31
C ALA A 124 -11.10 9.45 -4.17
N LEU A 125 -9.99 9.31 -3.44
CA LEU A 125 -9.88 8.44 -2.26
C LEU A 125 -10.21 9.20 -0.97
N ALA A 126 -9.68 10.41 -0.84
CA ALA A 126 -9.87 11.25 0.33
C ALA A 126 -9.71 12.72 -0.03
N ARG A 127 -10.17 13.60 0.86
CA ARG A 127 -10.00 15.05 0.78
C ARG A 127 -9.46 15.57 2.10
N LEU A 128 -8.71 16.66 2.06
CA LEU A 128 -8.38 17.40 3.27
C LEU A 128 -9.64 18.04 3.85
N ASN A 129 -9.71 17.98 5.18
CA ASN A 129 -10.76 18.65 5.98
C ASN A 129 -10.32 20.07 6.32
#